data_e566d8e9a325b524ebc731b780475465
#
_entry.id   e566d8e9a325b524ebc731b780475465
#
_cell.length_a   1.000
_cell.length_b   1.000
_cell.length_c   1.000
_cell.angle_alpha   90.00
_cell.angle_beta   90.00
_cell.angle_gamma   90.00
#
_symmetry.space_group_name_H-M   'P 1'
#
loop_
_entity.id
_entity.type
_entity.pdbx_description
1 polymer ?
#
loop_
_entity_poly.entity_id
_entity_poly.type
_entity_poly.pdbx_seq_one_letter_code
_entity_poly.pdbx_strand_id
1 'polypeptide(L)'
;MFLCIDIGGTKTLIALLDPAGKILHSIQFPTIDDQTRFYKTLRQQLRASFVLSRVKVIAVAMPGIVKDNCAVYLGNLPWKNFDIASQLTADFAKPVFVNNDANLASLAEARQASGRTLYLTLSTGIGGGIVDDGVIRQRHNDFEPGHLVYEYHGQSAEWEDIASANAIVRLHGKYVNEITDPDDWRDIAARIALGLAPLIRRYRPNRIILGGPLGLCLDNYRLPLRKLLRTALGDDVELPRLLCAKYGKFSVIHGCYLYAKSQLATR
;
A
#
# COMPACT_ATOMS: atom_id res chain seq x y z
N MET A 1 -0.18 -24.19 -0.44
CA MET A 1 -0.98 -22.99 -0.65
C MET A 1 -0.51 -21.88 0.28
N PHE A 2 -0.71 -20.63 -0.11
CA PHE A 2 -0.42 -19.42 0.65
C PHE A 2 -1.76 -18.79 1.04
N LEU A 3 -1.95 -18.50 2.32
CA LEU A 3 -3.12 -17.77 2.79
C LEU A 3 -2.68 -16.33 3.07
N CYS A 4 -3.26 -15.38 2.35
CA CYS A 4 -2.90 -13.98 2.40
C CYS A 4 -4.07 -13.18 2.97
N ILE A 5 -3.81 -12.36 3.96
CA ILE A 5 -4.80 -11.57 4.70
C ILE A 5 -4.40 -10.10 4.58
N ASP A 6 -5.29 -9.28 4.04
CA ASP A 6 -5.13 -7.82 3.95
C ASP A 6 -6.14 -7.16 4.90
N ILE A 7 -5.65 -6.61 6.00
CA ILE A 7 -6.46 -5.96 7.03
C ILE A 7 -6.39 -4.45 6.80
N GLY A 8 -7.43 -3.89 6.19
CA GLY A 8 -7.57 -2.43 6.07
C GLY A 8 -8.46 -1.84 7.16
N GLY A 9 -8.53 -0.51 7.25
CA GLY A 9 -9.32 0.20 8.27
C GLY A 9 -10.83 -0.07 8.22
N THR A 10 -11.38 -0.38 7.04
CA THR A 10 -12.83 -0.58 6.86
C THR A 10 -13.21 -1.99 6.46
N LYS A 11 -12.31 -2.72 5.82
CA LYS A 11 -12.55 -4.07 5.29
C LYS A 11 -11.30 -4.92 5.36
N THR A 12 -11.51 -6.21 5.57
CA THR A 12 -10.47 -7.24 5.55
C THR A 12 -10.71 -8.16 4.35
N LEU A 13 -9.69 -8.36 3.51
CA LEU A 13 -9.68 -9.26 2.37
C LEU A 13 -8.80 -10.47 2.68
N ILE A 14 -9.31 -11.68 2.48
CA ILE A 14 -8.54 -12.92 2.61
C ILE A 14 -8.52 -13.62 1.27
N ALA A 15 -7.36 -14.10 0.85
CA ALA A 15 -7.22 -14.86 -0.37
C ALA A 15 -6.32 -16.09 -0.17
N LEU A 16 -6.69 -17.19 -0.82
CA LEU A 16 -5.90 -18.39 -0.95
C LEU A 16 -5.22 -18.41 -2.32
N LEU A 17 -3.89 -18.53 -2.33
CA LEU A 17 -3.10 -18.58 -3.56
C LEU A 17 -2.39 -19.91 -3.71
N ASP A 18 -2.23 -20.35 -4.95
CA ASP A 18 -1.43 -21.50 -5.28
C ASP A 18 0.09 -21.20 -5.23
N PRO A 19 0.98 -22.20 -5.42
CA PRO A 19 2.42 -21.96 -5.44
C PRO A 19 2.92 -21.06 -6.58
N ALA A 20 2.12 -20.84 -7.62
CA ALA A 20 2.42 -19.94 -8.74
C ALA A 20 1.94 -18.50 -8.47
N GLY A 21 1.17 -18.27 -7.39
CA GLY A 21 0.63 -16.95 -7.03
C GLY A 21 -0.72 -16.63 -7.66
N LYS A 22 -1.42 -17.64 -8.22
CA LYS A 22 -2.79 -17.47 -8.72
C LYS A 22 -3.77 -17.53 -7.55
N ILE A 23 -4.67 -16.54 -7.47
CA ILE A 23 -5.76 -16.51 -6.51
C ILE A 23 -6.76 -17.60 -6.87
N LEU A 24 -7.00 -18.54 -5.95
CA LEU A 24 -7.94 -19.65 -6.09
C LEU A 24 -9.30 -19.33 -5.47
N HIS A 25 -9.30 -18.60 -4.35
CA HIS A 25 -10.49 -18.24 -3.61
C HIS A 25 -10.23 -16.96 -2.82
N SER A 26 -11.23 -16.13 -2.65
CA SER A 26 -11.14 -14.95 -1.79
C SER A 26 -12.48 -14.61 -1.15
N ILE A 27 -12.42 -14.07 0.05
CA ILE A 27 -13.56 -13.52 0.79
C ILE A 27 -13.21 -12.13 1.33
N GLN A 28 -14.24 -11.32 1.57
CA GLN A 28 -14.08 -10.01 2.16
C GLN A 28 -15.18 -9.78 3.21
N PHE A 29 -14.82 -9.14 4.32
CA PHE A 29 -15.76 -8.75 5.37
C PHE A 29 -15.35 -7.41 6.00
N PRO A 30 -16.26 -6.71 6.70
CA PRO A 30 -15.94 -5.46 7.38
C PRO A 30 -14.91 -5.67 8.49
N THR A 31 -13.93 -4.76 8.59
CA THR A 31 -13.03 -4.72 9.74
C THR A 31 -13.79 -4.17 10.95
N ILE A 32 -13.66 -4.82 12.09
CA ILE A 32 -14.38 -4.50 13.33
C ILE A 32 -13.43 -3.72 14.24
N ASP A 33 -13.88 -2.58 14.78
CA ASP A 33 -13.07 -1.71 15.62
C ASP A 33 -12.59 -2.37 16.94
N ASP A 34 -13.40 -3.27 17.50
CA ASP A 34 -12.99 -4.07 18.66
C ASP A 34 -12.03 -5.18 18.25
N GLN A 35 -10.79 -5.11 18.71
CA GLN A 35 -9.70 -6.04 18.37
C GLN A 35 -10.03 -7.50 18.69
N THR A 36 -10.66 -7.76 19.84
CA THR A 36 -10.99 -9.13 20.29
C THR A 36 -12.10 -9.73 19.42
N ARG A 37 -13.14 -8.93 19.14
CA ARG A 37 -14.23 -9.34 18.25
C ARG A 37 -13.74 -9.54 16.82
N PHE A 38 -12.86 -8.66 16.35
CA PHE A 38 -12.23 -8.80 15.04
C PHE A 38 -11.50 -10.14 14.91
N TYR A 39 -10.60 -10.44 15.87
CA TYR A 39 -9.85 -11.69 15.82
C TYR A 39 -10.76 -12.93 15.89
N LYS A 40 -11.79 -12.89 16.73
CA LYS A 40 -12.81 -13.97 16.77
C LYS A 40 -13.49 -14.15 15.41
N THR A 41 -13.90 -13.07 14.77
CA THR A 41 -14.51 -13.07 13.44
C THR A 41 -13.54 -13.60 12.39
N LEU A 42 -12.29 -13.11 12.38
CA LEU A 42 -11.24 -13.59 11.47
C LEU A 42 -11.08 -15.11 11.55
N ARG A 43 -10.95 -15.65 12.76
CA ARG A 43 -10.85 -17.11 12.98
C ARG A 43 -12.05 -17.88 12.42
N GLN A 44 -13.25 -17.37 12.64
CA GLN A 44 -14.48 -17.99 12.11
C GLN A 44 -14.47 -18.00 10.58
N GLN A 45 -14.13 -16.88 9.94
CA GLN A 45 -14.04 -16.76 8.48
C GLN A 45 -12.97 -17.70 7.90
N LEU A 46 -11.80 -17.79 8.55
CA LEU A 46 -10.73 -18.70 8.12
C LEU A 46 -11.17 -20.16 8.15
N ARG A 47 -11.82 -20.59 9.23
CA ARG A 47 -12.30 -21.99 9.37
C ARG A 47 -13.47 -22.32 8.45
N ALA A 48 -14.36 -21.35 8.21
CA ALA A 48 -15.55 -21.57 7.39
C ALA A 48 -15.23 -21.59 5.88
N SER A 49 -14.24 -20.79 5.44
CA SER A 49 -14.05 -20.53 4.00
C SER A 49 -12.82 -21.20 3.40
N PHE A 50 -11.88 -21.72 4.23
CA PHE A 50 -10.62 -22.24 3.72
C PHE A 50 -10.27 -23.63 4.28
N VAL A 51 -9.74 -24.51 3.42
CA VAL A 51 -9.21 -25.83 3.81
C VAL A 51 -7.80 -25.64 4.38
N LEU A 52 -7.69 -25.35 5.67
CA LEU A 52 -6.46 -24.95 6.36
C LEU A 52 -5.36 -26.02 6.36
N SER A 53 -5.72 -27.32 6.22
CA SER A 53 -4.74 -28.40 6.05
C SER A 53 -3.88 -28.25 4.79
N ARG A 54 -4.37 -27.58 3.76
CA ARG A 54 -3.65 -27.28 2.51
C ARG A 54 -2.79 -26.01 2.59
N VAL A 55 -2.96 -25.20 3.62
CA VAL A 55 -2.18 -23.96 3.83
C VAL A 55 -0.81 -24.32 4.40
N LYS A 56 0.25 -23.82 3.79
CA LYS A 56 1.64 -23.96 4.26
C LYS A 56 2.09 -22.77 5.11
N VAL A 57 1.58 -21.58 4.83
CA VAL A 57 2.01 -20.33 5.43
C VAL A 57 0.88 -19.31 5.37
N ILE A 58 0.84 -18.44 6.36
CA ILE A 58 -0.07 -17.30 6.42
C ILE A 58 0.76 -16.01 6.32
N ALA A 59 0.35 -15.07 5.47
CA ALA A 59 0.92 -13.73 5.42
C ALA A 59 -0.16 -12.71 5.70
N VAL A 60 0.14 -11.74 6.55
CA VAL A 60 -0.80 -10.71 6.99
C VAL A 60 -0.26 -9.33 6.65
N ALA A 61 -1.05 -8.55 5.96
CA ALA A 61 -0.84 -7.13 5.77
C ALA A 61 -1.61 -6.36 6.84
N MET A 62 -0.96 -5.39 7.45
CA MET A 62 -1.54 -4.52 8.46
C MET A 62 -1.26 -3.05 8.12
N PRO A 63 -2.18 -2.11 8.38
CA PRO A 63 -1.89 -0.69 8.26
C PRO A 63 -0.90 -0.24 9.34
N GLY A 64 -0.16 0.84 9.08
CA GLY A 64 0.74 1.46 10.03
C GLY A 64 2.07 0.74 10.22
N ILE A 65 2.64 0.79 11.41
CA ILE A 65 4.02 0.33 11.69
C ILE A 65 4.02 -1.10 12.21
N VAL A 66 4.74 -1.98 11.52
CA VAL A 66 4.95 -3.39 11.90
C VAL A 66 6.42 -3.61 12.28
N LYS A 67 6.66 -4.14 13.49
CA LYS A 67 7.99 -4.54 13.98
C LYS A 67 7.92 -5.98 14.51
N ASP A 68 8.86 -6.81 14.10
CA ASP A 68 9.00 -8.19 14.57
C ASP A 68 7.68 -8.99 14.49
N ASN A 69 6.95 -8.88 13.37
CA ASN A 69 5.63 -9.48 13.13
C ASN A 69 4.50 -8.97 14.05
N CYS A 70 4.72 -7.91 14.82
CA CYS A 70 3.71 -7.26 15.64
C CYS A 70 3.35 -5.88 15.08
N ALA A 71 2.07 -5.58 14.97
CA ALA A 71 1.60 -4.25 14.61
C ALA A 71 1.63 -3.35 15.86
N VAL A 72 2.62 -2.45 15.94
CA VAL A 72 2.85 -1.57 17.09
C VAL A 72 2.05 -0.28 16.99
N TYR A 73 1.77 0.21 15.79
CA TYR A 73 0.91 1.36 15.49
C TYR A 73 0.06 1.04 14.26
N LEU A 74 -1.22 1.34 14.30
CA LEU A 74 -2.19 0.84 13.34
C LEU A 74 -2.96 1.96 12.60
N GLY A 75 -2.46 3.20 12.64
CA GLY A 75 -3.09 4.31 11.94
C GLY A 75 -4.56 4.49 12.33
N ASN A 76 -5.46 4.18 11.41
CA ASN A 76 -6.91 4.39 11.57
C ASN A 76 -7.65 3.27 12.35
N LEU A 77 -6.96 2.26 12.88
CA LEU A 77 -7.55 1.23 13.71
C LEU A 77 -7.29 1.51 15.20
N PRO A 78 -8.30 1.42 16.08
CA PRO A 78 -8.15 1.71 17.51
C PRO A 78 -7.42 0.60 18.30
N TRP A 79 -6.76 -0.32 17.58
CA TRP A 79 -6.05 -1.45 18.18
C TRP A 79 -4.65 -1.05 18.62
N LYS A 80 -4.12 -1.77 19.62
CA LYS A 80 -2.76 -1.52 20.15
C LYS A 80 -2.03 -2.84 20.32
N ASN A 81 -0.76 -2.87 19.95
CA ASN A 81 0.14 -4.01 20.16
C ASN A 81 -0.50 -5.34 19.74
N PHE A 82 -1.04 -5.37 18.52
CA PHE A 82 -1.74 -6.54 18.01
C PHE A 82 -0.76 -7.59 17.50
N ASP A 83 -0.41 -8.53 18.36
CA ASP A 83 0.40 -9.71 18.01
C ASP A 83 -0.46 -10.77 17.32
N ILE A 84 -0.90 -10.45 16.11
CA ILE A 84 -1.71 -11.36 15.28
C ILE A 84 -0.89 -12.58 14.84
N ALA A 85 0.44 -12.45 14.71
CA ALA A 85 1.29 -13.55 14.28
C ALA A 85 1.28 -14.70 15.28
N SER A 86 1.51 -14.41 16.57
CA SER A 86 1.49 -15.41 17.62
C SER A 86 0.11 -16.05 17.76
N GLN A 87 -0.96 -15.24 17.70
CA GLN A 87 -2.32 -15.74 17.80
C GLN A 87 -2.68 -16.71 16.66
N LEU A 88 -2.39 -16.35 15.40
CA LEU A 88 -2.64 -17.22 14.24
C LEU A 88 -1.74 -18.46 14.24
N THR A 89 -0.49 -18.33 14.72
CA THR A 89 0.41 -19.47 14.86
C THR A 89 -0.12 -20.47 15.87
N ALA A 90 -0.59 -20.01 17.04
CA ALA A 90 -1.18 -20.85 18.08
C ALA A 90 -2.46 -21.56 17.59
N ASP A 91 -3.33 -20.86 16.86
CA ASP A 91 -4.61 -21.37 16.40
C ASP A 91 -4.51 -22.38 15.24
N PHE A 92 -3.53 -22.21 14.35
CA PHE A 92 -3.47 -22.95 13.09
C PHE A 92 -2.18 -23.74 12.88
N ALA A 93 -1.19 -23.64 13.78
CA ALA A 93 0.11 -24.30 13.70
C ALA A 93 0.81 -24.09 12.34
N LYS A 94 0.78 -22.83 11.84
CA LYS A 94 1.41 -22.43 10.58
C LYS A 94 2.40 -21.30 10.82
N PRO A 95 3.48 -21.20 10.03
CA PRO A 95 4.29 -19.99 10.00
C PRO A 95 3.43 -18.79 9.61
N VAL A 96 3.58 -17.69 10.35
CA VAL A 96 2.87 -16.44 10.09
C VAL A 96 3.90 -15.32 9.91
N PHE A 97 3.72 -14.51 8.87
CA PHE A 97 4.55 -13.34 8.58
C PHE A 97 3.66 -12.11 8.44
N VAL A 98 4.04 -11.03 9.09
CA VAL A 98 3.30 -9.76 9.10
C VAL A 98 4.17 -8.66 8.52
N ASN A 99 3.59 -7.79 7.70
CA ASN A 99 4.24 -6.57 7.23
C ASN A 99 3.20 -5.47 6.98
N ASN A 100 3.68 -4.25 6.79
CA ASN A 100 2.84 -3.12 6.42
C ASN A 100 2.21 -3.33 5.03
N ASP A 101 0.95 -2.91 4.87
CA ASP A 101 0.15 -3.08 3.65
C ASP A 101 0.75 -2.35 2.43
N ALA A 102 1.21 -1.10 2.61
CA ALA A 102 1.82 -0.34 1.52
C ALA A 102 3.19 -0.92 1.11
N ASN A 103 3.98 -1.44 2.05
CA ASN A 103 5.21 -2.17 1.76
C ASN A 103 4.93 -3.44 0.95
N LEU A 104 3.91 -4.20 1.31
CA LEU A 104 3.53 -5.40 0.58
C LEU A 104 2.97 -5.07 -0.81
N ALA A 105 2.12 -4.05 -0.93
CA ALA A 105 1.68 -3.57 -2.24
C ALA A 105 2.86 -3.15 -3.12
N SER A 106 3.84 -2.44 -2.54
CA SER A 106 5.04 -2.02 -3.27
C SER A 106 5.86 -3.21 -3.78
N LEU A 107 5.99 -4.27 -2.99
CA LEU A 107 6.67 -5.50 -3.38
C LEU A 107 5.99 -6.18 -4.59
N ALA A 108 4.66 -6.24 -4.59
CA ALA A 108 3.91 -6.81 -5.71
C ALA A 108 4.09 -5.99 -6.99
N GLU A 109 3.93 -4.68 -6.88
CA GLU A 109 3.96 -3.78 -8.05
C GLU A 109 5.38 -3.60 -8.61
N ALA A 110 6.42 -3.62 -7.75
CA ALA A 110 7.82 -3.54 -8.15
C ALA A 110 8.39 -4.86 -8.68
N ARG A 111 7.60 -5.92 -8.71
CA ARG A 111 8.02 -7.28 -9.06
C ARG A 111 9.00 -7.32 -10.23
N GLN A 112 10.15 -8.00 -10.03
CA GLN A 112 11.19 -8.27 -11.03
C GLN A 112 11.84 -7.02 -11.66
N ALA A 113 11.61 -5.86 -11.11
CA ALA A 113 12.22 -4.65 -11.61
C ALA A 113 13.58 -4.41 -10.95
N SER A 114 14.63 -4.28 -11.73
CA SER A 114 15.94 -3.79 -11.28
C SER A 114 15.87 -2.31 -10.89
N GLY A 115 16.71 -1.91 -9.96
CA GLY A 115 16.78 -0.54 -9.45
C GLY A 115 15.66 -0.24 -8.43
N ARG A 116 15.60 1.03 -8.05
CA ARG A 116 14.66 1.49 -7.01
C ARG A 116 13.28 1.80 -7.57
N THR A 117 12.27 1.20 -6.98
CA THR A 117 10.86 1.49 -7.23
C THR A 117 10.27 2.18 -6.01
N LEU A 118 9.63 3.33 -6.21
CA LEU A 118 8.76 3.98 -5.25
C LEU A 118 7.32 3.66 -5.63
N TYR A 119 6.58 3.03 -4.73
CA TYR A 119 5.13 2.83 -4.86
C TYR A 119 4.40 3.82 -3.97
N LEU A 120 3.34 4.42 -4.48
CA LEU A 120 2.43 5.28 -3.72
C LEU A 120 1.00 4.86 -4.01
N THR A 121 0.20 4.70 -2.97
CA THR A 121 -1.26 4.56 -3.10
C THR A 121 -1.91 5.88 -2.73
N LEU A 122 -2.61 6.49 -3.70
CA LEU A 122 -3.33 7.74 -3.56
C LEU A 122 -4.82 7.42 -3.43
N SER A 123 -5.26 7.15 -2.18
CA SER A 123 -6.61 6.67 -1.85
C SER A 123 -7.24 7.52 -0.75
N THR A 124 -7.76 6.92 0.33
CA THR A 124 -8.28 7.66 1.51
C THR A 124 -7.21 8.57 2.10
N GLY A 125 -5.98 8.08 2.17
CA GLY A 125 -4.76 8.79 2.49
C GLY A 125 -3.70 8.57 1.41
N ILE A 126 -2.42 8.81 1.75
CA ILE A 126 -1.26 8.53 0.90
C ILE A 126 -0.31 7.58 1.64
N GLY A 127 -0.38 6.31 1.32
CA GLY A 127 0.59 5.31 1.75
C GLY A 127 1.67 5.07 0.69
N GLY A 128 2.78 4.45 1.09
CA GLY A 128 3.84 4.15 0.13
C GLY A 128 4.82 3.08 0.61
N GLY A 129 5.67 2.65 -0.31
CA GLY A 129 6.76 1.72 -0.01
C GLY A 129 7.90 1.85 -1.03
N ILE A 130 9.10 1.49 -0.59
CA ILE A 130 10.31 1.54 -1.41
C ILE A 130 10.87 0.14 -1.54
N VAL A 131 11.09 -0.26 -2.79
CA VAL A 131 11.64 -1.58 -3.14
C VAL A 131 12.93 -1.38 -3.93
N ASP A 132 14.03 -1.93 -3.43
CA ASP A 132 15.32 -1.92 -4.09
C ASP A 132 15.59 -3.32 -4.67
N ASP A 133 15.69 -3.45 -6.00
CA ASP A 133 15.94 -4.71 -6.72
C ASP A 133 14.99 -5.85 -6.30
N GLY A 134 13.70 -5.55 -6.18
CA GLY A 134 12.67 -6.52 -5.81
C GLY A 134 12.61 -6.87 -4.33
N VAL A 135 13.32 -6.15 -3.45
CA VAL A 135 13.36 -6.41 -2.00
C VAL A 135 12.96 -5.17 -1.20
N ILE A 136 12.05 -5.35 -0.24
CA ILE A 136 11.79 -4.34 0.79
C ILE A 136 12.99 -4.29 1.73
N ARG A 137 13.63 -3.12 1.85
CA ARG A 137 14.75 -2.93 2.77
C ARG A 137 14.25 -2.43 4.12
N GLN A 138 14.76 -2.99 5.21
CA GLN A 138 14.37 -2.65 6.59
C GLN A 138 14.44 -1.12 6.87
N ARG A 139 15.42 -0.42 6.30
CA ARG A 139 15.58 1.04 6.42
C ARG A 139 14.41 1.86 5.83
N HIS A 140 13.48 1.23 5.13
CA HIS A 140 12.32 1.85 4.50
C HIS A 140 10.99 1.34 5.07
N ASN A 141 11.03 0.52 6.13
CA ASN A 141 9.80 -0.05 6.71
C ASN A 141 8.87 1.02 7.33
N ASP A 142 9.42 2.14 7.78
CA ASP A 142 8.68 3.24 8.40
C ASP A 142 8.42 4.38 7.38
N PHE A 143 8.30 4.06 6.09
CA PHE A 143 8.06 5.05 5.04
C PHE A 143 6.57 5.40 4.98
N GLU A 144 6.21 6.53 5.58
CA GLU A 144 4.86 7.09 5.65
C GLU A 144 4.81 8.43 4.92
N PRO A 145 4.75 8.46 3.59
CA PRO A 145 4.88 9.69 2.80
C PRO A 145 3.70 10.63 2.97
N GLY A 146 2.51 10.12 3.30
CA GLY A 146 1.30 10.92 3.47
C GLY A 146 1.37 11.91 4.62
N HIS A 147 2.11 11.56 5.68
CA HIS A 147 2.29 12.40 6.88
C HIS A 147 3.43 13.42 6.76
N LEU A 148 4.09 13.52 5.59
CA LEU A 148 5.05 14.59 5.35
C LEU A 148 4.33 15.93 5.25
N VAL A 149 4.79 16.90 6.03
CA VAL A 149 4.17 18.24 6.13
C VAL A 149 4.77 19.16 5.09
N TYR A 150 3.91 19.89 4.39
CA TYR A 150 4.27 20.89 3.37
C TYR A 150 3.53 22.22 3.60
N GLU A 151 4.18 23.33 3.23
CA GLU A 151 3.51 24.63 3.13
C GLU A 151 2.65 24.64 1.86
N TYR A 152 1.35 24.85 2.04
CA TYR A 152 0.38 24.90 0.96
C TYR A 152 -0.63 26.02 1.20
N HIS A 153 -0.69 27.00 0.28
CA HIS A 153 -1.52 28.23 0.41
C HIS A 153 -1.32 28.97 1.75
N GLY A 154 -0.07 29.05 2.24
CA GLY A 154 0.28 29.74 3.48
C GLY A 154 -0.11 29.00 4.77
N GLN A 155 -0.43 27.71 4.67
CA GLN A 155 -0.71 26.85 5.81
C GLN A 155 0.12 25.55 5.73
N SER A 156 0.57 25.07 6.88
CA SER A 156 1.21 23.77 6.99
C SER A 156 0.15 22.66 7.00
N ALA A 157 0.27 21.69 6.11
CA ALA A 157 -0.65 20.55 6.02
C ALA A 157 0.11 19.25 5.67
N GLU A 158 -0.40 18.13 6.08
CA GLU A 158 0.10 16.82 5.65
C GLU A 158 -0.18 16.61 4.17
N TRP A 159 0.72 15.93 3.47
CA TRP A 159 0.55 15.71 2.04
C TRP A 159 -0.76 14.99 1.70
N GLU A 160 -1.19 14.06 2.53
CA GLU A 160 -2.46 13.36 2.29
C GLU A 160 -3.69 14.27 2.41
N ASP A 161 -3.63 15.31 3.24
CA ASP A 161 -4.71 16.31 3.31
C ASP A 161 -4.76 17.22 2.08
N ILE A 162 -3.67 17.28 1.32
CA ILE A 162 -3.53 18.08 0.11
C ILE A 162 -3.84 17.25 -1.14
N ALA A 163 -3.36 16.00 -1.24
CA ALA A 163 -3.25 15.25 -2.49
C ALA A 163 -3.80 13.82 -2.45
N SER A 164 -4.42 13.36 -1.35
CA SER A 164 -5.12 12.07 -1.36
C SER A 164 -6.40 12.12 -2.20
N ALA A 165 -6.94 10.96 -2.60
CA ALA A 165 -8.23 10.92 -3.30
C ALA A 165 -9.35 11.55 -2.46
N ASN A 166 -9.34 11.34 -1.13
CA ASN A 166 -10.29 11.99 -0.23
C ASN A 166 -10.13 13.51 -0.21
N ALA A 167 -8.90 14.02 -0.21
CA ALA A 167 -8.64 15.46 -0.30
C ALA A 167 -9.21 16.04 -1.60
N ILE A 168 -9.02 15.34 -2.71
CA ILE A 168 -9.54 15.75 -4.02
C ILE A 168 -11.08 15.71 -4.03
N VAL A 169 -11.70 14.67 -3.46
CA VAL A 169 -13.17 14.60 -3.34
C VAL A 169 -13.71 15.76 -2.49
N ARG A 170 -13.06 16.09 -1.36
CA ARG A 170 -13.46 17.25 -0.53
C ARG A 170 -13.37 18.56 -1.29
N LEU A 171 -12.35 18.72 -2.14
CA LEU A 171 -12.12 19.94 -2.90
C LEU A 171 -13.11 20.13 -4.05
N HIS A 172 -13.26 19.10 -4.88
CA HIS A 172 -14.02 19.18 -6.13
C HIS A 172 -15.49 18.76 -5.97
N GLY A 173 -15.88 18.13 -4.83
CA GLY A 173 -17.23 17.61 -4.62
C GLY A 173 -17.61 16.43 -5.55
N LYS A 174 -16.61 15.81 -6.19
CA LYS A 174 -16.78 14.73 -7.17
C LYS A 174 -15.82 13.59 -6.84
N TYR A 175 -16.22 12.34 -7.10
CA TYR A 175 -15.28 11.23 -7.06
C TYR A 175 -14.27 11.35 -8.19
N VAL A 176 -13.07 10.77 -7.98
CA VAL A 176 -11.94 10.86 -8.93
C VAL A 176 -12.32 10.42 -10.34
N ASN A 177 -13.16 9.39 -10.47
CA ASN A 177 -13.63 8.87 -11.76
C ASN A 177 -14.69 9.73 -12.44
N GLU A 178 -15.19 10.77 -11.76
CA GLU A 178 -16.17 11.73 -12.28
C GLU A 178 -15.50 13.03 -12.75
N ILE A 179 -14.21 13.20 -12.48
CA ILE A 179 -13.44 14.37 -12.89
C ILE A 179 -13.13 14.27 -14.37
N THR A 180 -13.61 15.24 -15.14
CA THR A 180 -13.40 15.31 -16.60
C THR A 180 -12.72 16.60 -17.04
N ASP A 181 -12.72 17.65 -16.19
CA ASP A 181 -12.13 18.94 -16.52
C ASP A 181 -10.58 18.85 -16.55
N PRO A 182 -9.92 19.28 -17.64
CA PRO A 182 -8.47 19.33 -17.71
C PRO A 182 -7.82 20.27 -16.68
N ASP A 183 -8.52 21.31 -16.23
CA ASP A 183 -8.00 22.25 -15.21
C ASP A 183 -7.99 21.59 -13.83
N ASP A 184 -9.02 20.81 -13.48
CA ASP A 184 -9.03 19.99 -12.27
C ASP A 184 -7.85 19.02 -12.26
N TRP A 185 -7.55 18.39 -13.42
CA TRP A 185 -6.40 17.48 -13.52
C TRP A 185 -5.04 18.19 -13.43
N ARG A 186 -4.95 19.46 -13.84
CA ARG A 186 -3.72 20.26 -13.64
C ARG A 186 -3.53 20.61 -12.16
N ASP A 187 -4.60 20.96 -11.43
CA ASP A 187 -4.54 21.22 -9.99
C ASP A 187 -4.13 19.93 -9.24
N ILE A 188 -4.75 18.80 -9.55
CA ILE A 188 -4.40 17.48 -8.98
C ILE A 188 -2.92 17.17 -9.23
N ALA A 189 -2.42 17.41 -10.45
CA ALA A 189 -1.01 17.21 -10.76
C ALA A 189 -0.09 18.07 -9.90
N ALA A 190 -0.46 19.34 -9.64
CA ALA A 190 0.32 20.26 -8.81
C ALA A 190 0.38 19.77 -7.35
N ARG A 191 -0.74 19.33 -6.80
CA ARG A 191 -0.82 18.78 -5.45
C ARG A 191 0.03 17.52 -5.29
N ILE A 192 -0.01 16.63 -6.29
CA ILE A 192 0.81 15.41 -6.31
C ILE A 192 2.29 15.77 -6.45
N ALA A 193 2.64 16.74 -7.33
CA ALA A 193 4.02 17.16 -7.53
C ALA A 193 4.68 17.74 -6.28
N LEU A 194 3.90 18.41 -5.42
CA LEU A 194 4.37 19.00 -4.17
C LEU A 194 5.11 17.98 -3.27
N GLY A 195 4.53 16.82 -3.06
CA GLY A 195 5.17 15.75 -2.27
C GLY A 195 6.11 14.88 -3.09
N LEU A 196 5.81 14.69 -4.39
CA LEU A 196 6.59 13.78 -5.23
C LEU A 196 8.00 14.32 -5.54
N ALA A 197 8.15 15.63 -5.76
CA ALA A 197 9.44 16.21 -6.10
C ALA A 197 10.49 16.04 -4.97
N PRO A 198 10.21 16.32 -3.68
CA PRO A 198 11.12 16.03 -2.59
C PRO A 198 11.46 14.53 -2.46
N LEU A 199 10.49 13.65 -2.67
CA LEU A 199 10.71 12.20 -2.63
C LEU A 199 11.64 11.74 -3.76
N ILE A 200 11.47 12.23 -4.97
CA ILE A 200 12.38 11.95 -6.09
C ILE A 200 13.80 12.42 -5.78
N ARG A 201 13.96 13.64 -5.25
CA ARG A 201 15.28 14.20 -4.90
C ARG A 201 15.97 13.36 -3.82
N ARG A 202 15.21 12.94 -2.80
CA ARG A 202 15.73 12.15 -1.66
C ARG A 202 16.08 10.72 -2.02
N TYR A 203 15.17 10.03 -2.74
CA TYR A 203 15.29 8.58 -2.95
C TYR A 203 15.82 8.18 -4.31
N ARG A 204 15.83 9.09 -5.29
CA ARG A 204 16.32 8.84 -6.67
C ARG A 204 15.75 7.54 -7.26
N PRO A 205 14.42 7.35 -7.29
CA PRO A 205 13.84 6.12 -7.83
C PRO A 205 13.99 6.08 -9.35
N ASN A 206 14.18 4.86 -9.90
CA ASN A 206 14.15 4.63 -11.35
C ASN A 206 12.72 4.68 -11.90
N ARG A 207 11.75 4.33 -11.05
CA ARG A 207 10.32 4.36 -11.39
C ARG A 207 9.47 4.70 -10.18
N ILE A 208 8.31 5.29 -10.46
CA ILE A 208 7.26 5.55 -9.49
C ILE A 208 6.01 4.84 -10.00
N ILE A 209 5.40 4.03 -9.17
CA ILE A 209 4.15 3.33 -9.47
C ILE A 209 3.06 3.94 -8.60
N LEU A 210 2.02 4.46 -9.25
CA LEU A 210 0.89 5.09 -8.58
C LEU A 210 -0.31 4.15 -8.57
N GLY A 211 -0.81 3.86 -7.37
CA GLY A 211 -2.01 3.07 -7.09
C GLY A 211 -3.10 3.92 -6.45
N GLY A 212 -4.19 3.26 -6.06
CA GLY A 212 -5.38 3.95 -5.57
C GLY A 212 -6.19 4.62 -6.69
N PRO A 213 -7.35 5.21 -6.37
CA PRO A 213 -8.22 5.85 -7.37
C PRO A 213 -7.50 6.88 -8.24
N LEU A 214 -6.69 7.76 -7.64
CA LEU A 214 -5.92 8.76 -8.38
C LEU A 214 -4.81 8.13 -9.23
N GLY A 215 -4.11 7.11 -8.71
CA GLY A 215 -3.07 6.43 -9.46
C GLY A 215 -3.59 5.75 -10.72
N LEU A 216 -4.80 5.19 -10.68
CA LEU A 216 -5.46 4.59 -11.84
C LEU A 216 -5.86 5.60 -12.92
N CYS A 217 -5.98 6.88 -12.57
CA CYS A 217 -6.27 7.98 -13.49
C CYS A 217 -5.01 8.72 -13.97
N LEU A 218 -3.82 8.16 -13.76
CA LEU A 218 -2.53 8.81 -14.09
C LEU A 218 -2.47 9.39 -15.51
N ASP A 219 -3.09 8.77 -16.48
CA ASP A 219 -3.03 9.22 -17.87
C ASP A 219 -3.66 10.59 -18.09
N ASN A 220 -4.64 10.99 -17.24
CA ASN A 220 -5.30 12.28 -17.31
C ASN A 220 -4.37 13.43 -16.87
N TYR A 221 -3.39 13.16 -15.99
CA TYR A 221 -2.50 14.18 -15.44
C TYR A 221 -1.00 13.90 -15.59
N ARG A 222 -0.62 12.82 -16.26
CA ARG A 222 0.79 12.43 -16.46
C ARG A 222 1.65 13.53 -17.07
N LEU A 223 1.16 14.19 -18.12
CA LEU A 223 1.92 15.24 -18.82
C LEU A 223 2.10 16.49 -17.96
N PRO A 224 1.05 17.09 -17.37
CA PRO A 224 1.23 18.22 -16.45
C PRO A 224 2.09 17.85 -15.24
N LEU A 225 1.93 16.65 -14.65
CA LEU A 225 2.76 16.18 -13.53
C LEU A 225 4.24 16.15 -13.93
N ARG A 226 4.59 15.56 -15.07
CA ARG A 226 5.97 15.50 -15.56
C ARG A 226 6.57 16.91 -15.78
N LYS A 227 5.80 17.86 -16.32
CA LYS A 227 6.24 19.25 -16.52
C LYS A 227 6.54 19.90 -15.16
N LEU A 228 5.64 19.77 -14.20
CA LEU A 228 5.82 20.34 -12.85
C LEU A 228 7.04 19.74 -12.14
N LEU A 229 7.21 18.41 -12.21
CA LEU A 229 8.37 17.72 -11.65
C LEU A 229 9.68 18.20 -12.31
N ARG A 230 9.70 18.39 -13.63
CA ARG A 230 10.88 18.92 -14.34
C ARG A 230 11.24 20.34 -13.85
N THR A 231 10.23 21.20 -13.73
CA THR A 231 10.42 22.57 -13.21
C THR A 231 10.95 22.56 -11.76
N ALA A 232 10.40 21.68 -10.90
CA ALA A 232 10.78 21.62 -9.49
C ALA A 232 12.16 20.99 -9.24
N LEU A 233 12.57 20.05 -10.07
CA LEU A 233 13.79 19.26 -9.88
C LEU A 233 15.00 19.80 -10.66
N GLY A 234 14.78 20.54 -11.77
CA GLY A 234 15.84 20.96 -12.67
C GLY A 234 16.32 19.82 -13.59
N ASP A 235 17.28 20.11 -14.46
CA ASP A 235 17.76 19.18 -15.48
C ASP A 235 18.81 18.19 -14.94
N ASP A 236 19.39 18.45 -13.80
CA ASP A 236 20.39 17.62 -13.11
C ASP A 236 19.78 16.40 -12.41
N VAL A 237 18.45 16.32 -12.28
CA VAL A 237 17.74 15.17 -11.72
C VAL A 237 17.01 14.39 -12.82
N GLU A 238 17.41 13.13 -13.03
CA GLU A 238 16.68 12.26 -13.93
C GLU A 238 15.27 12.00 -13.42
N LEU A 239 14.26 12.25 -14.28
CA LEU A 239 12.87 11.97 -13.93
C LEU A 239 12.57 10.47 -14.01
N PRO A 240 12.00 9.89 -12.96
CA PRO A 240 11.61 8.47 -12.95
C PRO A 240 10.49 8.19 -13.97
N ARG A 241 10.36 6.92 -14.35
CA ARG A 241 9.20 6.46 -15.11
C ARG A 241 7.96 6.49 -14.20
N LEU A 242 6.89 7.15 -14.66
CA LEU A 242 5.59 7.15 -13.96
C LEU A 242 4.70 6.06 -14.55
N LEU A 243 4.25 5.15 -13.71
CA LEU A 243 3.48 3.96 -14.08
C LEU A 243 2.22 3.84 -13.23
N CYS A 244 1.15 3.27 -13.77
CA CYS A 244 -0.01 2.84 -13.00
C CYS A 244 0.23 1.48 -12.33
N ALA A 245 -0.34 1.28 -11.15
CA ALA A 245 -0.38 -0.02 -10.49
C ALA A 245 -1.18 -1.04 -11.33
N LYS A 246 -0.74 -2.31 -11.32
CA LYS A 246 -1.31 -3.38 -12.14
C LYS A 246 -2.33 -4.25 -11.42
N TYR A 247 -2.09 -4.52 -10.13
CA TYR A 247 -2.88 -5.50 -9.39
C TYR A 247 -4.14 -4.91 -8.73
N GLY A 248 -4.29 -3.58 -8.74
CA GLY A 248 -5.46 -2.88 -8.20
C GLY A 248 -5.74 -3.30 -6.75
N LYS A 249 -6.98 -3.73 -6.46
CA LYS A 249 -7.38 -4.16 -5.11
C LYS A 249 -6.65 -5.41 -4.58
N PHE A 250 -5.89 -6.11 -5.41
CA PHE A 250 -5.14 -7.30 -5.02
C PHE A 250 -3.63 -7.05 -4.88
N SER A 251 -3.15 -5.80 -5.01
CA SER A 251 -1.72 -5.48 -4.86
C SER A 251 -1.17 -5.98 -3.53
N VAL A 252 -1.87 -5.71 -2.43
CA VAL A 252 -1.48 -6.15 -1.08
C VAL A 252 -1.44 -7.69 -0.98
N ILE A 253 -2.46 -8.36 -1.50
CA ILE A 253 -2.55 -9.84 -1.50
C ILE A 253 -1.39 -10.48 -2.27
N HIS A 254 -1.06 -9.96 -3.45
CA HIS A 254 0.11 -10.45 -4.19
C HIS A 254 1.43 -10.15 -3.47
N GLY A 255 1.50 -9.02 -2.78
CA GLY A 255 2.63 -8.67 -1.91
C GLY A 255 2.79 -9.63 -0.74
N CYS A 256 1.70 -9.99 -0.05
CA CYS A 256 1.68 -11.02 0.99
C CYS A 256 2.26 -12.34 0.48
N TYR A 257 1.81 -12.79 -0.70
CA TYR A 257 2.31 -14.00 -1.32
C TYR A 257 3.82 -13.95 -1.59
N LEU A 258 4.31 -12.88 -2.22
CA LEU A 258 5.74 -12.72 -2.53
C LEU A 258 6.58 -12.65 -1.26
N TYR A 259 6.11 -11.93 -0.26
CA TYR A 259 6.77 -11.82 1.05
C TYR A 259 6.84 -13.17 1.76
N ALA A 260 5.72 -13.88 1.88
CA ALA A 260 5.71 -15.22 2.48
C ALA A 260 6.64 -16.20 1.74
N LYS A 261 6.68 -16.13 0.41
CA LYS A 261 7.55 -16.95 -0.43
C LYS A 261 9.03 -16.67 -0.16
N SER A 262 9.42 -15.41 -0.02
CA SER A 262 10.80 -15.02 0.30
C SER A 262 11.18 -15.46 1.72
N GLN A 263 10.30 -15.29 2.71
CA GLN A 263 10.56 -15.69 4.09
C GLN A 263 10.70 -17.21 4.26
N LEU A 264 9.97 -18.01 3.47
CA LEU A 264 10.13 -19.46 3.47
C LEU A 264 11.43 -19.93 2.82
N ALA A 265 12.00 -19.17 1.89
CA ALA A 265 13.25 -19.51 1.22
C ALA A 265 14.50 -19.21 2.08
N THR A 266 14.34 -18.39 3.12
CA THR A 266 15.43 -17.99 4.04
C THR A 266 15.45 -18.81 5.34
N ARG A 267 14.48 -19.73 5.53
CA ARG A 267 14.43 -20.71 6.62
C ARG A 267 14.93 -22.06 6.15
#